data_5cabd867046bb579926c466964a97f0a
#
_entry.id   5cabd867046bb579926c466964a97f0a
#
_cell.length_a   1.000
_cell.length_b   1.000
_cell.length_c   1.000
_cell.angle_alpha   90.00
_cell.angle_beta   90.00
_cell.angle_gamma   90.00
#
_symmetry.space_group_name_H-M   'P 1'
#
loop_
_entity.id
_entity.type
_entity.pdbx_description
1 polymer ?
#
loop_
_entity_poly.entity_id
_entity_poly.type
_entity_poly.pdbx_seq_one_letter_code
_entity_poly.pdbx_strand_id
1 'polypeptide(L)'
;AHCTIVAKRAAYILKKFGYSESDIEMVKIAGFMHDIGNVVNRSRHAEYGAILANEILKETDMSLKDRITVVSAIGHHDESTGGATDPISAALIIADKTDVRRNRVRNKAKENFDIHDRVNYAALKINMDKKVIALNLQIDTKICSMYEYFEIFLGRMMMCRGAAEVLGATFKLTANGSKVL
;
A
#
# COMPACT_ATOMS: atom_id res chain seq x y z
N ALA A 1 -0.43 8.06 -12.05
CA ALA A 1 -0.20 8.87 -10.83
C ALA A 1 -0.09 8.02 -9.56
N HIS A 2 -1.03 7.03 -9.33
CA HIS A 2 -1.03 6.18 -8.12
C HIS A 2 0.27 5.36 -7.99
N CYS A 3 0.62 4.53 -8.95
CA CYS A 3 1.81 3.68 -8.90
C CYS A 3 3.11 4.48 -8.62
N THR A 4 3.26 5.68 -9.23
CA THR A 4 4.40 6.55 -8.96
C THR A 4 4.44 7.03 -7.49
N ILE A 5 3.30 7.30 -6.89
CA ILE A 5 3.21 7.72 -5.48
C ILE A 5 3.50 6.54 -4.57
N VAL A 6 2.94 5.37 -4.86
CA VAL A 6 3.20 4.14 -4.12
C VAL A 6 4.69 3.81 -4.15
N ALA A 7 5.33 3.82 -5.32
CA ALA A 7 6.77 3.59 -5.46
C ALA A 7 7.60 4.56 -4.62
N LYS A 8 7.32 5.88 -4.69
CA LYS A 8 8.03 6.89 -3.91
C LYS A 8 7.81 6.75 -2.40
N ARG A 9 6.58 6.43 -1.99
CA ARG A 9 6.23 6.26 -0.58
C ARG A 9 6.86 5.01 0.01
N ALA A 10 6.83 3.88 -0.71
CA ALA A 10 7.48 2.64 -0.30
C ALA A 10 8.99 2.81 -0.16
N ALA A 11 9.63 3.45 -1.13
CA ALA A 11 11.05 3.81 -1.06
C ALA A 11 11.37 4.71 0.15
N TYR A 12 10.53 5.71 0.42
CA TYR A 12 10.67 6.57 1.60
C TYR A 12 10.59 5.78 2.91
N ILE A 13 9.65 4.81 3.00
CA ILE A 13 9.52 3.94 4.17
C ILE A 13 10.82 3.17 4.39
N LEU A 14 11.30 2.42 3.40
CA LEU A 14 12.54 1.63 3.54
C LEU A 14 13.76 2.49 3.84
N LYS A 15 13.88 3.65 3.19
CA LYS A 15 14.96 4.61 3.48
C LYS A 15 14.95 5.07 4.94
N LYS A 16 13.78 5.36 5.50
CA LYS A 16 13.64 5.75 6.91
C LYS A 16 14.03 4.63 7.86
N PHE A 17 13.77 3.39 7.50
CA PHE A 17 14.15 2.21 8.28
C PHE A 17 15.59 1.74 8.05
N GLY A 18 16.38 2.44 7.23
CA GLY A 18 17.82 2.17 7.04
C GLY A 18 18.13 0.99 6.13
N TYR A 19 17.19 0.59 5.25
CA TYR A 19 17.42 -0.46 4.26
C TYR A 19 18.38 0.00 3.16
N SER A 20 18.99 -0.97 2.45
CA SER A 20 19.97 -0.72 1.41
C SER A 20 19.36 0.01 0.19
N GLU A 21 20.22 0.66 -0.60
CA GLU A 21 19.79 1.28 -1.87
C GLU A 21 19.24 0.21 -2.85
N SER A 22 19.74 -1.03 -2.79
CA SER A 22 19.18 -2.15 -3.57
C SER A 22 17.75 -2.48 -3.16
N ASP A 23 17.46 -2.55 -1.86
CA ASP A 23 16.10 -2.78 -1.34
C ASP A 23 15.16 -1.63 -1.73
N ILE A 24 15.67 -0.39 -1.64
CA ILE A 24 14.93 0.81 -2.04
C ILE A 24 14.59 0.77 -3.53
N GLU A 25 15.50 0.32 -4.38
CA GLU A 25 15.23 0.20 -5.81
C GLU A 25 14.23 -0.92 -6.11
N MET A 26 14.37 -2.09 -5.48
CA MET A 26 13.40 -3.18 -5.61
C MET A 26 11.98 -2.76 -5.22
N VAL A 27 11.81 -2.04 -4.12
CA VAL A 27 10.48 -1.58 -3.70
C VAL A 27 9.90 -0.51 -4.60
N LYS A 28 10.73 0.33 -5.24
CA LYS A 28 10.25 1.27 -6.27
C LYS A 28 9.70 0.53 -7.47
N ILE A 29 10.42 -0.49 -7.95
CA ILE A 29 10.01 -1.32 -9.09
C ILE A 29 8.69 -2.03 -8.72
N ALA A 30 8.63 -2.69 -7.56
CA ALA A 30 7.41 -3.33 -7.09
C ALA A 30 6.24 -2.34 -7.00
N GLY A 31 6.45 -1.16 -6.40
CA GLY A 31 5.43 -0.13 -6.26
C GLY A 31 4.96 0.46 -7.59
N PHE A 32 5.83 0.54 -8.59
CA PHE A 32 5.45 0.99 -9.92
C PHE A 32 4.62 -0.05 -10.67
N MET A 33 4.91 -1.34 -10.48
CA MET A 33 4.31 -2.45 -11.22
C MET A 33 3.15 -3.14 -10.51
N HIS A 34 2.89 -2.88 -9.21
CA HIS A 34 1.98 -3.68 -8.38
C HIS A 34 0.58 -3.86 -8.97
N ASP A 35 0.08 -2.85 -9.65
CA ASP A 35 -1.26 -2.81 -10.26
C ASP A 35 -1.30 -3.27 -11.73
N ILE A 36 -0.17 -3.75 -12.32
CA ILE A 36 -0.10 -4.10 -13.75
C ILE A 36 -1.09 -5.22 -14.12
N GLY A 37 -1.40 -6.12 -13.19
CA GLY A 37 -2.35 -7.19 -13.40
C GLY A 37 -3.80 -6.75 -13.64
N ASN A 38 -4.13 -5.46 -13.35
CA ASN A 38 -5.43 -4.89 -13.69
C ASN A 38 -5.73 -4.91 -15.20
N VAL A 39 -4.72 -5.05 -16.05
CA VAL A 39 -4.91 -5.20 -17.49
C VAL A 39 -5.57 -6.55 -17.84
N VAL A 40 -5.41 -7.55 -16.99
CA VAL A 40 -6.00 -8.89 -17.16
C VAL A 40 -7.34 -8.98 -16.42
N ASN A 41 -7.32 -8.78 -15.10
CA ASN A 41 -8.52 -8.87 -14.27
C ASN A 41 -8.34 -8.14 -12.93
N ARG A 42 -9.37 -7.39 -12.50
CA ARG A 42 -9.34 -6.64 -11.24
C ARG A 42 -9.34 -7.54 -10.02
N SER A 43 -10.12 -8.62 -10.02
CA SER A 43 -10.32 -9.46 -8.84
C SER A 43 -9.08 -10.28 -8.44
N ARG A 44 -8.16 -10.51 -9.37
CA ARG A 44 -6.91 -11.25 -9.16
C ARG A 44 -5.69 -10.48 -9.67
N HIS A 45 -5.75 -9.15 -9.57
CA HIS A 45 -4.70 -8.29 -10.13
C HIS A 45 -3.32 -8.50 -9.51
N ALA A 46 -3.25 -8.90 -8.24
CA ALA A 46 -1.97 -9.15 -7.57
C ALA A 46 -1.26 -10.37 -8.16
N GLU A 47 -1.97 -11.50 -8.32
CA GLU A 47 -1.42 -12.73 -8.90
C GLU A 47 -1.04 -12.54 -10.38
N TYR A 48 -1.93 -11.95 -11.18
CA TYR A 48 -1.62 -11.63 -12.57
C TYR A 48 -0.50 -10.60 -12.68
N GLY A 49 -0.46 -9.64 -11.77
CA GLY A 49 0.61 -8.64 -11.67
C GLY A 49 1.97 -9.27 -11.40
N ALA A 50 2.03 -10.22 -10.49
CA ALA A 50 3.25 -10.97 -10.19
C ALA A 50 3.77 -11.76 -11.41
N ILE A 51 2.87 -12.45 -12.13
CA ILE A 51 3.22 -13.21 -13.34
C ILE A 51 3.73 -12.26 -14.43
N LEU A 52 3.00 -11.18 -14.72
CA LEU A 52 3.41 -10.21 -15.76
C LEU A 52 4.72 -9.50 -15.38
N ALA A 53 4.90 -9.14 -14.11
CA ALA A 53 6.14 -8.54 -13.64
C ALA A 53 7.33 -9.49 -13.80
N ASN A 54 7.16 -10.79 -13.49
CA ASN A 54 8.21 -11.78 -13.73
C ASN A 54 8.60 -11.86 -15.21
N GLU A 55 7.62 -11.89 -16.12
CA GLU A 55 7.89 -11.95 -17.57
C GLU A 55 8.65 -10.70 -18.08
N ILE A 56 8.31 -9.52 -17.57
CA ILE A 56 8.98 -8.28 -17.95
C ILE A 56 10.40 -8.22 -17.35
N LEU A 57 10.54 -8.55 -16.07
CA LEU A 57 11.80 -8.38 -15.34
C LEU A 57 12.85 -9.44 -15.72
N LYS A 58 12.45 -10.61 -16.23
CA LYS A 58 13.42 -11.61 -16.72
C LYS A 58 14.21 -11.13 -17.94
N GLU A 59 13.70 -10.15 -18.68
CA GLU A 59 14.38 -9.52 -19.83
C GLU A 59 15.35 -8.40 -19.40
N THR A 60 15.55 -8.20 -18.11
CA THR A 60 16.46 -7.21 -17.54
C THR A 60 17.67 -7.88 -16.87
N ASP A 61 18.68 -7.09 -16.50
CA ASP A 61 19.86 -7.57 -15.75
C ASP A 61 19.60 -7.86 -14.26
N MET A 62 18.33 -7.83 -13.83
CA MET A 62 17.96 -8.10 -12.44
C MET A 62 18.30 -9.54 -12.05
N SER A 63 18.96 -9.73 -10.91
CA SER A 63 19.26 -11.07 -10.41
C SER A 63 17.97 -11.87 -10.17
N LEU A 64 18.05 -13.21 -10.28
CA LEU A 64 16.90 -14.07 -9.98
C LEU A 64 16.36 -13.84 -8.57
N LYS A 65 17.25 -13.65 -7.60
CA LYS A 65 16.89 -13.39 -6.20
C LYS A 65 16.07 -12.11 -6.07
N ASP A 66 16.56 -11.01 -6.63
CA ASP A 66 15.89 -9.71 -6.54
C ASP A 66 14.56 -9.72 -7.28
N ARG A 67 14.53 -10.37 -8.46
CA ARG A 67 13.31 -10.56 -9.24
C ARG A 67 12.24 -11.33 -8.44
N ILE A 68 12.61 -12.43 -7.79
CA ILE A 68 11.66 -13.20 -6.94
C ILE A 68 11.13 -12.31 -5.81
N THR A 69 11.98 -11.50 -5.18
CA THR A 69 11.55 -10.56 -4.12
C THR A 69 10.53 -9.54 -4.63
N VAL A 70 10.79 -8.92 -5.78
CA VAL A 70 9.85 -7.96 -6.40
C VAL A 70 8.53 -8.63 -6.77
N VAL A 71 8.60 -9.79 -7.42
CA VAL A 71 7.42 -10.57 -7.84
C VAL A 71 6.59 -11.02 -6.64
N SER A 72 7.23 -11.50 -5.58
CA SER A 72 6.58 -11.87 -4.33
C SER A 72 5.86 -10.66 -3.70
N ALA A 73 6.52 -9.52 -3.59
CA ALA A 73 5.91 -8.32 -3.05
C ALA A 73 4.65 -7.91 -3.85
N ILE A 74 4.69 -7.99 -5.18
CA ILE A 74 3.53 -7.72 -6.03
C ILE A 74 2.41 -8.74 -5.78
N GLY A 75 2.73 -10.03 -5.71
CA GLY A 75 1.73 -11.08 -5.52
C GLY A 75 1.01 -11.03 -4.16
N HIS A 76 1.67 -10.47 -3.14
CA HIS A 76 1.16 -10.44 -1.77
C HIS A 76 0.56 -9.07 -1.34
N HIS A 77 0.42 -8.10 -2.27
CA HIS A 77 -0.03 -6.76 -1.86
C HIS A 77 -1.54 -6.61 -1.70
N ASP A 78 -2.35 -7.53 -2.23
CA ASP A 78 -3.82 -7.43 -2.15
C ASP A 78 -4.35 -7.91 -0.80
N GLU A 79 -5.34 -7.18 -0.24
CA GLU A 79 -5.90 -7.48 1.08
C GLU A 79 -6.75 -8.75 1.14
N SER A 80 -7.20 -9.28 0.02
CA SER A 80 -8.04 -10.49 -0.02
C SER A 80 -7.23 -11.78 0.06
N THR A 81 -5.99 -11.78 -0.42
CA THR A 81 -5.16 -12.98 -0.56
C THR A 81 -3.74 -12.84 -0.03
N GLY A 82 -3.32 -11.63 0.28
CA GLY A 82 -1.92 -11.30 0.57
C GLY A 82 -1.62 -10.98 2.04
N GLY A 83 -0.39 -10.59 2.25
CA GLY A 83 0.18 -10.15 3.52
C GLY A 83 1.67 -9.92 3.39
N ALA A 84 2.25 -9.15 4.29
CA ALA A 84 3.69 -8.87 4.25
C ALA A 84 4.51 -10.12 4.60
N THR A 85 5.41 -10.51 3.72
CA THR A 85 6.32 -11.66 3.87
C THR A 85 7.77 -11.24 4.15
N ASP A 86 8.12 -10.01 3.80
CA ASP A 86 9.45 -9.43 3.89
C ASP A 86 9.35 -7.88 3.94
N PRO A 87 10.45 -7.17 4.19
CA PRO A 87 10.43 -5.69 4.26
C PRO A 87 9.99 -5.00 2.97
N ILE A 88 10.24 -5.58 1.79
CA ILE A 88 9.87 -5.01 0.49
C ILE A 88 8.34 -5.06 0.35
N SER A 89 7.73 -6.23 0.56
CA SER A 89 6.27 -6.41 0.55
C SER A 89 5.59 -5.55 1.63
N ALA A 90 6.18 -5.45 2.82
CA ALA A 90 5.65 -4.63 3.91
C ALA A 90 5.59 -3.14 3.54
N ALA A 91 6.67 -2.60 3.00
CA ALA A 91 6.70 -1.20 2.58
C ALA A 91 5.75 -0.92 1.40
N LEU A 92 5.65 -1.85 0.45
CA LEU A 92 4.69 -1.77 -0.66
C LEU A 92 3.24 -1.73 -0.14
N ILE A 93 2.86 -2.65 0.74
CA ILE A 93 1.52 -2.74 1.33
C ILE A 93 1.17 -1.43 2.04
N ILE A 94 2.03 -0.94 2.92
CA ILE A 94 1.78 0.31 3.65
C ILE A 94 1.64 1.48 2.66
N ALA A 95 2.50 1.57 1.66
CA ALA A 95 2.46 2.64 0.68
C ALA A 95 1.18 2.64 -0.15
N ASP A 96 0.72 1.48 -0.60
CA ASP A 96 -0.50 1.32 -1.38
C ASP A 96 -1.75 1.56 -0.53
N LYS A 97 -1.89 0.82 0.59
CA LYS A 97 -3.11 0.85 1.40
C LYS A 97 -3.34 2.19 2.12
N THR A 98 -2.30 2.99 2.30
CA THR A 98 -2.41 4.35 2.86
C THR A 98 -2.62 5.45 1.81
N ASP A 99 -2.64 5.14 0.52
CA ASP A 99 -2.97 6.11 -0.54
C ASP A 99 -4.49 6.18 -0.77
N VAL A 100 -5.20 6.76 0.19
CA VAL A 100 -6.67 6.87 0.25
C VAL A 100 -7.16 8.28 -0.11
N ARG A 101 -6.51 8.95 -1.05
CA ARG A 101 -6.85 10.32 -1.45
C ARG A 101 -8.08 10.36 -2.35
N ARG A 102 -8.94 11.36 -2.15
CA ARG A 102 -10.16 11.60 -2.94
C ARG A 102 -9.91 11.69 -4.45
N ASN A 103 -8.77 12.17 -4.89
CA ASN A 103 -8.42 12.28 -6.31
C ASN A 103 -8.11 10.94 -7.01
N ARG A 104 -8.16 9.80 -6.31
CA ARG A 104 -8.11 8.45 -6.91
C ARG A 104 -9.43 8.03 -7.55
N VAL A 105 -10.53 8.67 -7.20
CA VAL A 105 -11.85 8.32 -7.73
C VAL A 105 -11.88 8.49 -9.24
N ARG A 106 -12.12 7.40 -9.97
CA ARG A 106 -12.21 7.37 -11.43
C ARG A 106 -13.62 7.55 -11.94
N ASN A 107 -14.61 7.12 -11.16
CA ASN A 107 -16.03 7.18 -11.54
C ASN A 107 -16.81 8.00 -10.51
N LYS A 108 -17.39 9.11 -10.96
CA LYS A 108 -18.19 10.00 -10.12
C LYS A 108 -19.70 9.66 -10.16
N ALA A 109 -20.07 8.47 -10.65
CA ALA A 109 -21.44 8.04 -10.66
C ALA A 109 -21.95 7.85 -9.21
N LYS A 110 -23.08 8.43 -8.90
CA LYS A 110 -23.66 8.57 -7.55
C LYS A 110 -24.05 7.23 -6.87
N GLU A 111 -24.02 6.11 -7.58
CA GLU A 111 -24.59 4.84 -7.11
C GLU A 111 -23.58 3.92 -6.40
N ASN A 112 -22.27 4.11 -6.62
CA ASN A 112 -21.22 3.35 -5.93
C ASN A 112 -20.13 4.30 -5.46
N PHE A 113 -20.24 4.78 -4.22
CA PHE A 113 -19.19 5.61 -3.60
C PHE A 113 -17.91 4.81 -3.43
N ASP A 114 -16.83 5.26 -4.09
CA ASP A 114 -15.49 4.75 -3.80
C ASP A 114 -15.10 5.22 -2.38
N ILE A 115 -14.41 4.35 -1.63
CA ILE A 115 -13.88 4.67 -0.30
C ILE A 115 -13.02 5.95 -0.30
N HIS A 116 -12.39 6.27 -1.42
CA HIS A 116 -11.57 7.47 -1.58
C HIS A 116 -12.38 8.77 -1.62
N ASP A 117 -13.67 8.73 -1.99
CA ASP A 117 -14.55 9.92 -1.94
C ASP A 117 -14.78 10.42 -0.52
N ARG A 118 -14.62 9.55 0.46
CA ARG A 118 -14.94 9.77 1.86
C ARG A 118 -13.80 10.39 2.66
N VAL A 119 -12.60 10.48 2.07
CA VAL A 119 -11.40 10.98 2.74
C VAL A 119 -11.02 12.36 2.20
N ASN A 120 -11.11 13.39 3.04
CA ASN A 120 -10.65 14.73 2.70
C ASN A 120 -9.12 14.85 2.74
N TYR A 121 -8.50 14.17 3.71
CA TYR A 121 -7.06 14.26 3.94
C TYR A 121 -6.53 12.97 4.56
N ALA A 122 -5.39 12.51 4.07
CA ALA A 122 -4.64 11.39 4.63
C ALA A 122 -3.16 11.75 4.73
N ALA A 123 -2.58 11.62 5.90
CA ALA A 123 -1.15 11.83 6.12
C ALA A 123 -0.50 10.62 6.80
N LEU A 124 0.52 10.07 6.14
CA LEU A 124 1.41 9.07 6.71
C LEU A 124 2.61 9.75 7.35
N LYS A 125 2.86 9.45 8.62
CA LYS A 125 4.03 9.94 9.38
C LYS A 125 4.81 8.76 9.94
N ILE A 126 6.14 8.84 9.87
CA ILE A 126 7.04 7.83 10.44
C ILE A 126 7.87 8.49 11.54
N ASN A 127 7.80 7.90 12.74
CA ASN A 127 8.64 8.27 13.87
C ASN A 127 9.60 7.11 14.17
N MET A 128 10.89 7.29 13.85
CA MET A 128 11.90 6.26 14.00
C MET A 128 12.33 6.05 15.46
N ASP A 129 12.35 7.10 16.29
CA ASP A 129 12.72 6.98 17.70
C ASP A 129 11.75 6.06 18.46
N LYS A 130 10.46 6.12 18.08
CA LYS A 130 9.40 5.30 18.67
C LYS A 130 9.04 4.06 17.84
N LYS A 131 9.69 3.87 16.69
CA LYS A 131 9.36 2.85 15.69
C LYS A 131 7.84 2.81 15.40
N VAL A 132 7.27 3.95 15.05
CA VAL A 132 5.85 4.12 14.79
C VAL A 132 5.61 4.60 13.36
N ILE A 133 4.72 3.92 12.67
CA ILE A 133 4.12 4.35 11.41
C ILE A 133 2.69 4.79 11.72
N ALA A 134 2.41 6.08 11.59
CA ALA A 134 1.12 6.67 11.92
C ALA A 134 0.38 7.14 10.66
N LEU A 135 -0.85 6.69 10.49
CA LEU A 135 -1.78 7.20 9.48
C LEU A 135 -2.84 8.07 10.18
N ASN A 136 -2.96 9.32 9.71
CA ASN A 136 -3.98 10.24 10.18
C ASN A 136 -4.96 10.51 9.04
N LEU A 137 -6.24 10.23 9.27
CA LEU A 137 -7.32 10.42 8.32
C LEU A 137 -8.24 11.56 8.75
N GLN A 138 -8.70 12.34 7.77
CA GLN A 138 -9.82 13.25 7.90
C GLN A 138 -10.96 12.74 7.02
N ILE A 139 -11.95 12.13 7.64
CA ILE A 139 -13.12 11.53 6.98
C ILE A 139 -14.22 12.58 6.89
N ASP A 140 -14.87 12.68 5.74
CA ASP A 140 -16.00 13.56 5.50
C ASP A 140 -17.29 12.91 6.05
N THR A 141 -17.64 13.28 7.26
CA THR A 141 -18.83 12.73 7.94
C THR A 141 -20.17 13.16 7.33
N LYS A 142 -20.14 14.10 6.37
CA LYS A 142 -21.33 14.44 5.55
C LYS A 142 -21.61 13.43 4.46
N ILE A 143 -20.60 12.64 4.05
CA ILE A 143 -20.71 11.62 3.00
C ILE A 143 -21.02 10.26 3.60
N CYS A 144 -20.36 9.90 4.72
CA CYS A 144 -20.57 8.63 5.41
C CYS A 144 -20.24 8.75 6.89
N SER A 145 -20.85 7.90 7.71
CA SER A 145 -20.48 7.77 9.11
C SER A 145 -19.07 7.16 9.27
N MET A 146 -18.46 7.35 10.43
CA MET A 146 -17.19 6.69 10.78
C MET A 146 -17.32 5.16 10.75
N TYR A 147 -18.48 4.64 11.17
CA TYR A 147 -18.77 3.21 11.17
C TYR A 147 -18.75 2.64 9.74
N GLU A 148 -19.53 3.20 8.83
CA GLU A 148 -19.60 2.77 7.42
C GLU A 148 -18.22 2.87 6.72
N TYR A 149 -17.42 3.87 7.07
CA TYR A 149 -16.08 3.98 6.54
C TYR A 149 -15.22 2.80 6.97
N PHE A 150 -15.19 2.48 8.27
CA PHE A 150 -14.34 1.42 8.80
C PHE A 150 -14.86 0.02 8.52
N GLU A 151 -16.14 -0.18 8.30
CA GLU A 151 -16.69 -1.45 7.83
C GLU A 151 -16.02 -1.90 6.51
N ILE A 152 -15.76 -0.96 5.62
CA ILE A 152 -15.09 -1.24 4.34
C ILE A 152 -13.54 -1.20 4.45
N PHE A 153 -13.02 -0.30 5.28
CA PHE A 153 -11.60 0.09 5.24
C PHE A 153 -10.74 -0.62 6.28
N LEU A 154 -11.33 -1.20 7.31
CA LEU A 154 -10.59 -1.77 8.44
C LEU A 154 -9.65 -2.90 7.99
N GLY A 155 -10.06 -3.76 7.07
CA GLY A 155 -9.22 -4.84 6.52
C GLY A 155 -7.88 -4.34 5.99
N ARG A 156 -7.90 -3.23 5.24
CA ARG A 156 -6.66 -2.57 4.75
C ARG A 156 -5.77 -2.08 5.88
N MET A 157 -6.37 -1.54 6.94
CA MET A 157 -5.61 -1.05 8.09
C MET A 157 -5.01 -2.18 8.92
N MET A 158 -5.72 -3.30 9.02
CA MET A 158 -5.19 -4.51 9.66
C MET A 158 -3.99 -5.07 8.88
N MET A 159 -4.06 -5.05 7.54
CA MET A 159 -2.93 -5.43 6.69
C MET A 159 -1.73 -4.49 6.87
N CYS A 160 -1.96 -3.17 6.96
CA CYS A 160 -0.91 -2.20 7.30
C CYS A 160 -0.27 -2.47 8.67
N ARG A 161 -1.07 -2.90 9.66
CA ARG A 161 -0.55 -3.25 10.98
C ARG A 161 0.39 -4.45 10.90
N GLY A 162 -0.02 -5.54 10.25
CA GLY A 162 0.85 -6.70 10.04
C GLY A 162 2.12 -6.35 9.27
N ALA A 163 2.01 -5.50 8.24
CA ALA A 163 3.17 -5.03 7.49
C ALA A 163 4.13 -4.17 8.33
N ALA A 164 3.61 -3.33 9.23
CA ALA A 164 4.45 -2.55 10.14
C ALA A 164 5.21 -3.46 11.13
N GLU A 165 4.59 -4.54 11.61
CA GLU A 165 5.23 -5.53 12.47
C GLU A 165 6.44 -6.20 11.78
N VAL A 166 6.34 -6.50 10.48
CA VAL A 166 7.46 -7.04 9.67
C VAL A 166 8.63 -6.05 9.60
N LEU A 167 8.35 -4.74 9.62
CA LEU A 167 9.37 -3.68 9.70
C LEU A 167 9.86 -3.42 11.14
N GLY A 168 9.40 -4.18 12.13
CA GLY A 168 9.72 -3.94 13.53
C GLY A 168 9.11 -2.66 14.10
N ALA A 169 7.97 -2.21 13.54
CA ALA A 169 7.28 -0.99 13.91
C ALA A 169 5.85 -1.24 14.38
N THR A 170 5.29 -0.26 15.09
CA THR A 170 3.88 -0.23 15.46
C THR A 170 3.10 0.64 14.48
N PHE A 171 1.99 0.13 13.94
CA PHE A 171 1.06 0.92 13.14
C PHE A 171 0.05 1.63 14.05
N LYS A 172 -0.16 2.94 13.85
CA LYS A 172 -1.18 3.74 14.55
C LYS A 172 -2.09 4.41 13.55
N LEU A 173 -3.37 4.38 13.85
CA LEU A 173 -4.42 5.00 13.03
C LEU A 173 -5.21 5.98 13.89
N THR A 174 -5.34 7.21 13.39
CA THR A 174 -6.29 8.20 13.92
C THR A 174 -7.24 8.63 12.81
N ALA A 175 -8.48 8.87 13.16
CA ALA A 175 -9.48 9.40 12.26
C ALA A 175 -10.24 10.55 12.94
N ASN A 176 -10.31 11.70 12.27
CA ASN A 176 -10.92 12.91 12.79
C ASN A 176 -10.42 13.29 14.21
N GLY A 177 -9.12 13.08 14.46
CA GLY A 177 -8.48 13.34 15.74
C GLY A 177 -8.64 12.25 16.81
N SER A 178 -9.48 11.25 16.60
CA SER A 178 -9.69 10.14 17.54
C SER A 178 -8.80 8.95 17.19
N LYS A 179 -8.28 8.27 18.22
CA LYS A 179 -7.50 7.03 18.05
C LYS A 179 -8.44 5.90 17.62
N VAL A 180 -8.00 5.14 16.59
CA VAL A 180 -8.72 3.96 16.07
C VAL A 180 -7.91 2.68 16.34
N LEU A 181 -6.58 2.73 16.08
CA LEU A 181 -5.61 1.64 16.34
C LEU A 181 -4.39 2.19 17.05
#